data_e8e18d1cebfea7d05bd9664e3695f554
#
_entry.id   e8e18d1cebfea7d05bd9664e3695f554
#
_cell.length_a   1.000
_cell.length_b   1.000
_cell.length_c   1.000
_cell.angle_alpha   90.00
_cell.angle_beta   90.00
_cell.angle_gamma   90.00
#
_symmetry.space_group_name_H-M   'P 1'
#
loop_
_entity.id
_entity.type
_entity.pdbx_description
1 polymer ?
#
loop_
_entity_poly.entity_id
_entity_poly.type
_entity_poly.pdbx_seq_one_letter_code
_entity_poly.pdbx_strand_id
1 'polypeptide(L)'
;MTHTFNTPIGAIRLTEEGGSIIRIELTDAAGTSSAPTPLLREAEHQITAFLRSERRQLDFPIRMVGTAFQQRVWRALQQIPSGATRTYGARATAIGNSRASRAVGMACNKNPLLLIVPCHRVVGANAKLVGFAYGTEAKRWLLELEVE
;
A
#
# COMPACT_ATOMS: atom_id res chain seq x y z
N MET A 1 7.93 -9.86 -14.47
CA MET A 1 9.26 -9.76 -13.83
C MET A 1 9.11 -9.33 -12.39
N THR A 2 9.85 -9.94 -11.51
CA THR A 2 9.78 -9.65 -10.08
C THR A 2 11.16 -9.26 -9.55
N HIS A 3 11.15 -8.49 -8.46
CA HIS A 3 12.36 -8.08 -7.77
C HIS A 3 12.07 -7.98 -6.28
N THR A 4 12.90 -8.60 -5.45
CA THR A 4 12.72 -8.61 -3.99
C THR A 4 13.91 -7.92 -3.33
N PHE A 5 13.62 -7.06 -2.35
CA PHE A 5 14.66 -6.35 -1.59
C PHE A 5 14.25 -6.21 -0.13
N ASN A 6 15.23 -6.08 0.75
CA ASN A 6 14.99 -5.98 2.18
C ASN A 6 14.70 -4.55 2.60
N THR A 7 13.78 -4.39 3.57
CA THR A 7 13.42 -3.09 4.14
C THR A 7 13.28 -3.21 5.67
N PRO A 8 13.16 -2.07 6.39
CA PRO A 8 12.91 -2.13 7.84
C PRO A 8 11.61 -2.85 8.23
N ILE A 9 10.63 -2.96 7.33
CA ILE A 9 9.37 -3.66 7.62
C ILE A 9 9.33 -5.07 7.06
N GLY A 10 10.42 -5.54 6.47
CA GLY A 10 10.54 -6.87 5.90
C GLY A 10 10.89 -6.83 4.42
N ALA A 11 10.98 -8.01 3.79
CA ALA A 11 11.28 -8.08 2.37
C ALA A 11 10.08 -7.65 1.55
N ILE A 12 10.31 -6.78 0.58
CA ILE A 12 9.29 -6.32 -0.37
C ILE A 12 9.56 -6.95 -1.73
N ARG A 13 8.50 -7.51 -2.34
CA ARG A 13 8.56 -8.01 -3.70
C ARG A 13 7.75 -7.10 -4.62
N LEU A 14 8.40 -6.66 -5.69
CA LEU A 14 7.79 -5.87 -6.74
C LEU A 14 7.51 -6.76 -7.95
N THR A 15 6.39 -6.53 -8.62
CA THR A 15 6.06 -7.19 -9.87
C THR A 15 5.79 -6.14 -10.94
N GLU A 16 6.50 -6.25 -12.04
CA GLU A 16 6.31 -5.38 -13.22
C GLU A 16 5.69 -6.17 -14.36
N GLU A 17 4.73 -5.54 -15.04
CA GLU A 17 4.10 -6.11 -16.22
C GLU A 17 3.71 -4.97 -17.16
N GLY A 18 4.11 -5.07 -18.43
CA GLY A 18 3.72 -4.09 -19.44
C GLY A 18 4.19 -2.67 -19.15
N GLY A 19 5.33 -2.50 -18.51
CA GLY A 19 5.87 -1.17 -18.20
C GLY A 19 5.27 -0.49 -16.97
N SER A 20 4.52 -1.23 -16.16
CA SER A 20 3.92 -0.72 -14.94
C SER A 20 4.16 -1.67 -13.77
N ILE A 21 4.25 -1.14 -12.57
CA ILE A 21 4.26 -1.94 -11.35
C ILE A 21 2.82 -2.33 -11.04
N ILE A 22 2.56 -3.63 -10.90
CA ILE A 22 1.23 -4.15 -10.61
C ILE A 22 1.11 -4.76 -9.22
N ARG A 23 2.23 -5.05 -8.55
CA ARG A 23 2.24 -5.55 -7.18
C ARG A 23 3.41 -4.99 -6.40
N ILE A 24 3.12 -4.62 -5.17
CA ILE A 24 4.10 -4.28 -4.14
C ILE A 24 3.61 -5.02 -2.90
N GLU A 25 4.37 -5.99 -2.41
CA GLU A 25 3.91 -6.84 -1.30
C GLU A 25 5.05 -7.20 -0.35
N LEU A 26 4.73 -7.32 0.93
CA LEU A 26 5.65 -7.92 1.88
C LEU A 26 5.65 -9.44 1.67
N THR A 27 6.81 -10.06 1.77
CA THR A 27 6.96 -11.48 1.54
C THR A 27 7.97 -12.09 2.50
N ASP A 28 7.74 -13.35 2.89
CA ASP A 28 8.71 -14.13 3.66
C ASP A 28 9.63 -14.93 2.73
N ALA A 29 9.28 -15.01 1.45
CA ALA A 29 10.05 -15.78 0.50
C ALA A 29 11.31 -15.03 0.12
N ALA A 30 12.48 -15.69 0.31
CA ALA A 30 13.72 -15.22 -0.28
C ALA A 30 13.57 -15.35 -1.78
N GLY A 31 13.29 -14.24 -2.44
CA GLY A 31 13.08 -14.24 -3.87
C GLY A 31 14.38 -14.37 -4.65
N THR A 32 14.38 -15.21 -5.67
CA THR A 32 15.40 -15.13 -6.71
C THR A 32 14.95 -14.03 -7.66
N SER A 33 15.61 -12.90 -7.57
CA SER A 33 15.36 -11.83 -8.53
C SER A 33 16.11 -12.13 -9.82
N SER A 34 15.41 -12.08 -10.95
CA SER A 34 16.07 -11.82 -12.22
C SER A 34 16.70 -10.42 -12.13
N ALA A 35 17.66 -10.11 -12.99
CA ALA A 35 18.25 -8.77 -13.00
C ALA A 35 17.13 -7.72 -13.09
N PRO A 36 17.06 -6.77 -12.17
CA PRO A 36 15.95 -5.82 -12.15
C PRO A 36 15.98 -4.89 -13.36
N THR A 37 14.78 -4.58 -13.89
CA THR A 37 14.60 -3.58 -14.94
C THR A 37 14.87 -2.18 -14.40
N PRO A 38 15.04 -1.17 -15.26
CA PRO A 38 15.13 0.22 -14.80
C PRO A 38 13.93 0.64 -13.96
N LEU A 39 12.71 0.21 -14.32
CA LEU A 39 11.51 0.53 -13.53
C LEU A 39 11.55 -0.11 -12.15
N LEU A 40 11.94 -1.38 -12.05
CA LEU A 40 12.06 -2.07 -10.77
C LEU A 40 13.11 -1.41 -9.87
N ARG A 41 14.22 -0.96 -10.44
CA ARG A 41 15.25 -0.22 -9.69
C ARG A 41 14.74 1.12 -9.18
N GLU A 42 14.02 1.85 -10.03
CA GLU A 42 13.45 3.14 -9.64
C GLU A 42 12.42 2.96 -8.52
N ALA A 43 11.56 1.94 -8.63
CA ALA A 43 10.58 1.64 -7.59
C ALA A 43 11.26 1.30 -6.26
N GLU A 44 12.30 0.46 -6.28
CA GLU A 44 13.07 0.15 -5.07
C GLU A 44 13.68 1.42 -4.48
N HIS A 45 14.27 2.27 -5.30
CA HIS A 45 14.90 3.52 -4.86
C HIS A 45 13.87 4.42 -4.18
N GLN A 46 12.70 4.62 -4.79
CA GLN A 46 11.67 5.48 -4.22
C GLN A 46 11.08 4.90 -2.93
N ILE A 47 10.82 3.60 -2.89
CA ILE A 47 10.29 2.94 -1.69
C ILE A 47 11.30 3.03 -0.55
N THR A 48 12.57 2.79 -0.83
CA THR A 48 13.62 2.91 0.17
C THR A 48 13.69 4.32 0.74
N ALA A 49 13.64 5.33 -0.12
CA ALA A 49 13.64 6.73 0.30
C ALA A 49 12.39 7.06 1.14
N PHE A 50 11.22 6.57 0.73
CA PHE A 50 9.98 6.74 1.48
C PHE A 50 10.11 6.17 2.90
N LEU A 51 10.64 4.96 3.02
CA LEU A 51 10.79 4.29 4.31
C LEU A 51 11.87 4.92 5.20
N ARG A 52 12.73 5.76 4.63
CA ARG A 52 13.73 6.55 5.37
C ARG A 52 13.27 7.98 5.66
N SER A 53 12.03 8.30 5.38
CA SER A 53 11.47 9.65 5.50
C SER A 53 12.17 10.69 4.62
N GLU A 54 12.84 10.25 3.56
CA GLU A 54 13.50 11.12 2.59
C GLU A 54 12.57 11.50 1.45
N ARG A 55 11.40 10.83 1.35
CA ARG A 55 10.44 11.03 0.29
C ARG A 55 9.04 10.75 0.82
N ARG A 56 8.05 11.57 0.45
CA ARG A 56 6.66 11.41 0.90
C ARG A 56 5.72 10.85 -0.16
N GLN A 57 6.14 10.86 -1.42
CA GLN A 57 5.30 10.41 -2.53
C GLN A 57 6.04 9.41 -3.40
N LEU A 58 5.29 8.49 -3.99
CA LEU A 58 5.80 7.50 -4.94
C LEU A 58 5.17 7.81 -6.29
N ASP A 59 5.98 7.97 -7.35
CA ASP A 59 5.50 8.46 -8.63
C ASP A 59 5.91 7.62 -9.85
N PHE A 60 6.27 6.36 -9.63
CA PHE A 60 6.53 5.45 -10.75
C PHE A 60 5.24 4.93 -11.38
N PRO A 61 5.27 4.46 -12.65
CA PRO A 61 4.06 3.95 -13.30
C PRO A 61 3.48 2.73 -12.59
N ILE A 62 2.17 2.76 -12.34
CA ILE A 62 1.44 1.66 -11.70
C ILE A 62 0.22 1.29 -12.53
N ARG A 63 -0.27 0.06 -12.35
CA ARG A 63 -1.57 -0.37 -12.86
C ARG A 63 -2.28 -1.15 -11.78
N MET A 64 -3.48 -0.70 -11.42
CA MET A 64 -4.30 -1.37 -10.41
C MET A 64 -5.13 -2.47 -11.06
N VAL A 65 -4.89 -3.72 -10.62
CA VAL A 65 -5.60 -4.89 -11.13
C VAL A 65 -6.59 -5.37 -10.06
N GLY A 66 -7.87 -5.27 -10.35
CA GLY A 66 -8.93 -5.67 -9.42
C GLY A 66 -10.30 -5.34 -9.96
N THR A 67 -11.33 -5.64 -9.17
CA THR A 67 -12.72 -5.34 -9.53
C THR A 67 -12.97 -3.85 -9.59
N ALA A 68 -14.07 -3.44 -10.21
CA ALA A 68 -14.46 -2.03 -10.25
C ALA A 68 -14.63 -1.45 -8.84
N PHE A 69 -15.24 -2.21 -7.93
CA PHE A 69 -15.42 -1.79 -6.55
C PHE A 69 -14.05 -1.63 -5.84
N GLN A 70 -13.17 -2.63 -5.98
CA GLN A 70 -11.84 -2.56 -5.39
C GLN A 70 -11.08 -1.34 -5.90
N GLN A 71 -11.10 -1.09 -7.20
CA GLN A 71 -10.43 0.09 -7.77
C GLN A 71 -10.98 1.40 -7.22
N ARG A 72 -12.30 1.49 -7.04
CA ARG A 72 -12.92 2.68 -6.43
C ARG A 72 -12.41 2.89 -5.00
N VAL A 73 -12.34 1.83 -4.20
CA VAL A 73 -11.82 1.90 -2.84
C VAL A 73 -10.36 2.34 -2.87
N TRP A 74 -9.54 1.68 -3.68
CA TRP A 74 -8.10 1.98 -3.73
C TRP A 74 -7.84 3.42 -4.17
N ARG A 75 -8.59 3.94 -5.13
CA ARG A 75 -8.46 5.35 -5.55
C ARG A 75 -8.87 6.31 -4.44
N ALA A 76 -9.93 5.98 -3.70
CA ALA A 76 -10.34 6.79 -2.55
C ALA A 76 -9.27 6.83 -1.47
N LEU A 77 -8.60 5.70 -1.22
CA LEU A 77 -7.51 5.63 -0.25
C LEU A 77 -6.33 6.51 -0.64
N GLN A 78 -6.05 6.64 -1.93
CA GLN A 78 -4.96 7.50 -2.43
C GLN A 78 -5.17 8.97 -2.10
N GLN A 79 -6.39 9.38 -1.75
CA GLN A 79 -6.69 10.75 -1.33
C GLN A 79 -6.32 11.02 0.13
N ILE A 80 -6.00 10.00 0.92
CA ILE A 80 -5.60 10.19 2.32
C ILE A 80 -4.13 10.64 2.33
N PRO A 81 -3.84 11.86 2.80
CA PRO A 81 -2.45 12.33 2.78
C PRO A 81 -1.59 11.62 3.83
N SER A 82 -0.29 11.63 3.61
CA SER A 82 0.67 11.13 4.59
C SER A 82 0.50 11.89 5.91
N GLY A 83 0.51 11.15 7.01
CA GLY A 83 0.30 11.72 8.33
C GLY A 83 -1.15 11.81 8.78
N ALA A 84 -2.10 11.48 7.90
CA ALA A 84 -3.52 11.46 8.22
C ALA A 84 -4.07 10.04 8.26
N THR A 85 -5.19 9.84 8.97
CA THR A 85 -5.91 8.58 8.99
C THR A 85 -7.39 8.81 8.72
N ARG A 86 -8.08 7.76 8.25
CA ARG A 86 -9.53 7.77 8.05
C ARG A 86 -10.09 6.43 8.51
N THR A 87 -11.33 6.41 8.98
CA THR A 87 -11.97 5.16 9.38
C THR A 87 -12.53 4.41 8.17
N TYR A 88 -12.77 3.10 8.31
CA TYR A 88 -13.43 2.31 7.28
C TYR A 88 -14.81 2.87 6.94
N GLY A 89 -15.55 3.31 7.98
CA GLY A 89 -16.85 3.94 7.78
C GLY A 89 -16.78 5.22 6.97
N ALA A 90 -15.81 6.09 7.27
CA ALA A 90 -15.61 7.32 6.51
C ALA A 90 -15.25 7.03 5.06
N ARG A 91 -14.45 5.97 4.80
CA ARG A 91 -14.12 5.58 3.43
C ARG A 91 -15.32 5.03 2.68
N ALA A 92 -16.17 4.23 3.36
CA ALA A 92 -17.41 3.74 2.75
C ALA A 92 -18.31 4.91 2.35
N THR A 93 -18.46 5.90 3.23
CA THR A 93 -19.23 7.12 2.91
C THR A 93 -18.64 7.87 1.74
N ALA A 94 -17.31 8.01 1.68
CA ALA A 94 -16.63 8.73 0.60
C ALA A 94 -16.85 8.12 -0.77
N ILE A 95 -17.05 6.80 -0.86
CA ILE A 95 -17.36 6.12 -2.14
C ILE A 95 -18.86 6.03 -2.41
N GLY A 96 -19.68 6.69 -1.60
CA GLY A 96 -21.13 6.76 -1.81
C GLY A 96 -21.94 5.62 -1.21
N ASN A 97 -21.36 4.81 -0.30
CA ASN A 97 -22.07 3.69 0.31
C ASN A 97 -21.64 3.52 1.77
N SER A 98 -22.36 4.17 2.69
CA SER A 98 -22.03 4.17 4.12
C SER A 98 -22.19 2.78 4.78
N ARG A 99 -22.84 1.82 4.08
CA ARG A 99 -23.01 0.45 4.60
C ARG A 99 -21.92 -0.50 4.13
N ALA A 100 -20.96 -0.01 3.36
CA ALA A 100 -19.95 -0.85 2.72
C ALA A 100 -18.64 -0.93 3.53
N SER A 101 -18.63 -0.61 4.83
CA SER A 101 -17.38 -0.59 5.59
C SER A 101 -16.66 -1.95 5.63
N ARG A 102 -17.40 -3.06 5.69
CA ARG A 102 -16.81 -4.41 5.60
C ARG A 102 -16.19 -4.66 4.23
N ALA A 103 -16.89 -4.27 3.17
CA ALA A 103 -16.38 -4.43 1.81
C ALA A 103 -15.14 -3.57 1.58
N VAL A 104 -15.09 -2.36 2.16
CA VAL A 104 -13.89 -1.52 2.14
C VAL A 104 -12.75 -2.24 2.86
N GLY A 105 -13.00 -2.82 4.03
CA GLY A 105 -11.99 -3.60 4.76
C GLY A 105 -11.46 -4.77 3.94
N MET A 106 -12.34 -5.50 3.26
CA MET A 106 -11.92 -6.60 2.38
C MET A 106 -11.08 -6.10 1.21
N ALA A 107 -11.46 -4.99 0.60
CA ALA A 107 -10.69 -4.39 -0.49
C ALA A 107 -9.30 -3.94 0.00
N CYS A 108 -9.20 -3.42 1.22
CA CYS A 108 -7.93 -3.09 1.84
C CYS A 108 -7.04 -4.33 1.99
N ASN A 109 -7.60 -5.45 2.42
CA ASN A 109 -6.86 -6.71 2.55
C ASN A 109 -6.39 -7.26 1.21
N LYS A 110 -7.03 -6.89 0.12
CA LYS A 110 -6.67 -7.32 -1.25
C LYS A 110 -5.80 -6.30 -1.97
N ASN A 111 -5.38 -5.23 -1.29
CA ASN A 111 -4.55 -4.19 -1.89
C ASN A 111 -3.28 -4.78 -2.54
N PRO A 112 -3.12 -4.65 -3.86
CA PRO A 112 -1.94 -5.19 -4.54
C PRO A 112 -0.74 -4.26 -4.52
N LEU A 113 -0.92 -3.00 -4.10
CA LEU A 113 0.11 -1.95 -4.19
C LEU A 113 0.36 -1.30 -2.82
N LEU A 114 1.06 -2.04 -1.96
CA LEU A 114 1.47 -1.56 -0.64
C LEU A 114 2.12 -0.17 -0.77
N LEU A 115 1.81 0.74 0.13
CA LEU A 115 2.28 2.13 0.20
C LEU A 115 1.65 3.06 -0.84
N ILE A 116 1.51 2.65 -2.09
CA ILE A 116 0.87 3.46 -3.15
C ILE A 116 -0.62 3.62 -2.82
N VAL A 117 -1.29 2.49 -2.49
CA VAL A 117 -2.64 2.50 -1.96
C VAL A 117 -2.47 2.42 -0.45
N PRO A 118 -2.63 3.53 0.28
CA PRO A 118 -2.21 3.60 1.69
C PRO A 118 -3.22 2.97 2.66
N CYS A 119 -3.41 1.66 2.57
CA CYS A 119 -4.30 0.93 3.46
C CYS A 119 -3.91 1.07 4.94
N HIS A 120 -2.62 1.32 5.22
CA HIS A 120 -2.16 1.57 6.57
C HIS A 120 -2.78 2.82 7.19
N ARG A 121 -3.28 3.76 6.37
CA ARG A 121 -3.93 4.99 6.83
C ARG A 121 -5.42 4.81 7.14
N VAL A 122 -5.97 3.61 6.93
CA VAL A 122 -7.37 3.30 7.27
C VAL A 122 -7.38 2.56 8.60
N VAL A 123 -8.15 3.07 9.55
CA VAL A 123 -8.21 2.54 10.91
C VAL A 123 -9.65 2.21 11.29
N GLY A 124 -9.82 1.43 12.37
CA GLY A 124 -11.13 1.18 12.95
C GLY A 124 -11.65 2.39 13.72
N ALA A 125 -12.86 2.27 14.23
CA ALA A 125 -13.46 3.31 15.09
C ALA A 125 -12.52 3.60 16.26
N ASN A 126 -12.41 4.86 16.66
CA ASN A 126 -11.53 5.31 17.74
C ASN A 126 -10.05 5.03 17.45
N ALA A 127 -9.65 5.10 16.18
CA ALA A 127 -8.27 4.94 15.72
C ALA A 127 -7.66 3.56 16.04
N LYS A 128 -8.47 2.51 16.13
CA LYS A 128 -7.96 1.16 16.38
C LYS A 128 -7.18 0.65 15.18
N LEU A 129 -6.00 0.09 15.41
CA LEU A 129 -5.16 -0.49 14.37
C LEU A 129 -5.63 -1.91 14.06
N VAL A 130 -6.60 -2.04 13.15
CA VAL A 130 -7.19 -3.33 12.77
C VAL A 130 -7.18 -3.47 11.24
N GLY A 131 -7.27 -4.71 10.77
CA GLY A 131 -7.57 -4.99 9.37
C GLY A 131 -6.44 -4.74 8.37
N PHE A 132 -5.20 -4.69 8.80
CA PHE A 132 -4.08 -4.59 7.87
C PHE A 132 -3.58 -5.98 7.48
N ALA A 133 -3.42 -6.22 6.16
CA ALA A 133 -3.05 -7.53 5.63
C ALA A 133 -1.71 -8.03 6.14
N TYR A 134 -0.78 -7.12 6.48
CA TYR A 134 0.58 -7.46 6.91
C TYR A 134 0.80 -7.31 8.41
N GLY A 135 -0.28 -7.19 9.18
CA GLY A 135 -0.23 -7.14 10.63
C GLY A 135 -0.19 -5.72 11.19
N THR A 136 -0.60 -5.59 12.44
CA THR A 136 -0.71 -4.30 13.11
C THR A 136 0.63 -3.66 13.44
N GLU A 137 1.69 -4.45 13.59
CA GLU A 137 3.03 -3.91 13.82
C GLU A 137 3.54 -3.11 12.63
N ALA A 138 3.44 -3.68 11.43
CA ALA A 138 3.85 -2.99 10.21
C ALA A 138 2.99 -1.73 9.99
N LYS A 139 1.70 -1.82 10.25
CA LYS A 139 0.78 -0.69 10.14
C LYS A 139 1.19 0.44 11.09
N ARG A 140 1.47 0.11 12.36
CA ARG A 140 1.91 1.09 13.36
C ARG A 140 3.22 1.74 12.93
N TRP A 141 4.18 0.95 12.48
CA TRP A 141 5.48 1.44 12.04
C TRP A 141 5.33 2.48 10.92
N LEU A 142 4.48 2.17 9.92
CA LEU A 142 4.23 3.08 8.80
C LEU A 142 3.53 4.36 9.24
N LEU A 143 2.55 4.26 10.15
CA LEU A 143 1.85 5.44 10.66
C LEU A 143 2.80 6.35 11.47
N GLU A 144 3.63 5.76 12.32
CA GLU A 144 4.62 6.52 13.09
C GLU A 144 5.63 7.22 12.19
N LEU A 145 6.08 6.54 11.13
CA LEU A 145 6.97 7.10 10.14
C LEU A 145 6.40 8.38 9.52
N GLU A 146 5.10 8.38 9.22
CA GLU A 146 4.45 9.48 8.51
C GLU A 146 4.17 10.70 9.38
N VAL A 147 4.23 10.57 10.69
CA VAL A 147 4.03 11.70 11.61
C VAL A 147 5.32 12.51 11.81
N GLU A 148 6.46 11.95 11.47
CA GLU A 148 7.75 12.61 11.66
C GLU A 148 8.06 13.70 10.64
#